data_6297c7707ad5812b0f97ec42484d9821
#
_entry.id   6297c7707ad5812b0f97ec42484d9821
#
_cell.length_a   1.000
_cell.length_b   1.000
_cell.length_c   1.000
_cell.angle_alpha   90.00
_cell.angle_beta   90.00
_cell.angle_gamma   90.00
#
_symmetry.space_group_name_H-M   'P 1'
#
loop_
_entity.id
_entity.type
_entity.pdbx_description
1 polymer ?
#
loop_
_entity_poly.entity_id
_entity_poly.type
_entity_poly.pdbx_seq_one_letter_code
_entity_poly.pdbx_strand_id
1 'polypeptide(L)'
;VNVVKAERGSILDRNGLELAIPIPLRTVFADPREVIDPVGTARAIAAVLAMSPEAELALAERLQNKTSSFTYVARQTTQEVADSLIALGLPGVSSRKETGRELTSEGLRALVGRTDPDGLGTSGLELQFDMLLAGVNGRQVREVSAKGQSIPATQDESVAAIPGKTLVTTIDRNIQFQVDGILAQQIARLQARSGTAIVMDSATGEIYAMSTLRLNEDGTYSA
;
A
#
# COMPACT_ATOMS: atom_id res chain seq x y z
N VAL A 1 15.90 -14.06 -12.47
CA VAL A 1 14.56 -13.70 -12.97
C VAL A 1 14.02 -12.58 -12.08
N ASN A 2 13.72 -11.41 -12.65
CA ASN A 2 13.07 -10.33 -11.93
C ASN A 2 11.58 -10.29 -12.34
N VAL A 3 10.69 -10.21 -11.35
CA VAL A 3 9.26 -10.00 -11.59
C VAL A 3 9.03 -8.51 -11.83
N VAL A 4 8.40 -8.19 -12.96
CA VAL A 4 7.93 -6.82 -13.26
C VAL A 4 6.48 -6.77 -12.80
N LYS A 5 6.21 -6.08 -11.69
CA LYS A 5 4.85 -5.97 -11.15
C LYS A 5 3.94 -5.25 -12.16
N ALA A 6 2.74 -5.79 -12.37
CA ALA A 6 1.69 -5.12 -13.12
C ALA A 6 1.15 -3.92 -12.34
N GLU A 7 0.76 -2.88 -13.07
CA GLU A 7 0.00 -1.80 -12.47
C GLU A 7 -1.41 -2.28 -12.15
N ARG A 8 -1.86 -2.04 -10.91
CA ARG A 8 -3.20 -2.38 -10.48
C ARG A 8 -4.22 -1.43 -11.11
N GLY A 9 -5.32 -1.98 -11.62
CA GLY A 9 -6.41 -1.21 -12.23
C GLY A 9 -7.02 -0.22 -11.24
N SER A 10 -7.51 0.91 -11.74
CA SER A 10 -8.17 1.94 -10.93
C SER A 10 -9.61 1.54 -10.58
N ILE A 11 -10.12 2.05 -9.44
CA ILE A 11 -11.53 2.04 -9.09
C ILE A 11 -12.04 3.47 -9.24
N LEU A 12 -12.99 3.66 -10.14
CA LEU A 12 -13.53 4.97 -10.50
C LEU A 12 -14.97 5.12 -10.01
N ASP A 13 -15.36 6.36 -9.81
CA ASP A 13 -16.74 6.74 -9.64
C ASP A 13 -17.51 6.69 -10.98
N ARG A 14 -18.81 6.98 -10.97
CA ARG A 14 -19.67 7.00 -12.16
C ARG A 14 -19.26 8.06 -13.20
N ASN A 15 -18.51 9.08 -12.81
CA ASN A 15 -18.06 10.20 -13.62
C ASN A 15 -16.61 10.00 -14.12
N GLY A 16 -15.99 8.87 -13.80
CA GLY A 16 -14.61 8.57 -14.18
C GLY A 16 -13.56 9.16 -13.23
N LEU A 17 -13.96 9.66 -12.05
CA LEU A 17 -13.04 10.15 -11.02
C LEU A 17 -12.55 9.00 -10.15
N GLU A 18 -11.27 9.00 -9.80
CA GLU A 18 -10.69 7.95 -8.96
C GLU A 18 -11.26 7.99 -7.52
N LEU A 19 -11.69 6.83 -7.03
CA LEU A 19 -12.08 6.61 -5.63
C LEU A 19 -10.89 6.18 -4.78
N ALA A 20 -9.90 5.55 -5.41
CA ALA A 20 -8.63 5.20 -4.81
C ALA A 20 -7.48 5.66 -5.71
N ILE A 21 -6.55 6.42 -5.14
CA ILE A 21 -5.43 7.04 -5.85
C ILE A 21 -4.15 6.23 -5.63
N PRO A 22 -3.40 5.90 -6.69
CA PRO A 22 -2.06 5.35 -6.52
C PRO A 22 -1.13 6.43 -5.94
N ILE A 23 -0.48 6.14 -4.82
CA ILE A 23 0.50 7.03 -4.20
C ILE A 23 1.90 6.45 -4.29
N PRO A 24 2.93 7.30 -4.59
CA PRO A 24 4.31 6.86 -4.60
C PRO A 24 4.79 6.62 -3.18
N LEU A 25 5.16 5.37 -2.88
CA LEU A 25 5.75 4.95 -1.62
C LEU A 25 7.13 4.36 -1.84
N ARG A 26 7.79 4.05 -0.74
CA ARG A 26 9.11 3.43 -0.71
C ARG A 26 9.07 2.20 0.19
N THR A 27 9.84 1.20 -0.19
CA THR A 27 10.20 0.09 0.69
C THR A 27 11.68 0.16 0.98
N VAL A 28 12.03 0.21 2.26
CA VAL A 28 13.40 0.11 2.75
C VAL A 28 13.68 -1.33 3.14
N PHE A 29 14.78 -1.86 2.66
CA PHE A 29 15.22 -3.23 2.89
C PHE A 29 16.71 -3.27 3.19
N ALA A 30 17.16 -4.37 3.76
CA ALA A 30 18.58 -4.60 4.02
C ALA A 30 19.03 -5.96 3.46
N ASP A 31 20.29 -6.02 3.02
CA ASP A 31 21.02 -7.29 2.84
C ASP A 31 21.76 -7.61 4.13
N PRO A 32 21.31 -8.60 4.93
CA PRO A 32 21.94 -8.93 6.21
C PRO A 32 23.42 -9.31 6.08
N ARG A 33 23.86 -9.78 4.92
CA ARG A 33 25.27 -10.17 4.70
C ARG A 33 26.20 -8.96 4.70
N GLU A 34 25.70 -7.79 4.29
CA GLU A 34 26.45 -6.53 4.23
C GLU A 34 26.35 -5.70 5.51
N VAL A 35 25.38 -6.00 6.39
CA VAL A 35 25.22 -5.32 7.69
C VAL A 35 26.37 -5.71 8.63
N ILE A 36 27.18 -4.74 9.05
CA ILE A 36 28.34 -4.97 9.92
C ILE A 36 27.92 -5.13 11.38
N ASP A 37 27.09 -4.20 11.89
CA ASP A 37 26.56 -4.22 13.25
C ASP A 37 25.02 -4.32 13.22
N PRO A 38 24.45 -5.53 13.32
CA PRO A 38 23.01 -5.72 13.30
C PRO A 38 22.24 -5.00 14.41
N VAL A 39 22.80 -4.98 15.63
CA VAL A 39 22.14 -4.37 16.79
C VAL A 39 22.17 -2.85 16.69
N GLY A 40 23.33 -2.25 16.39
CA GLY A 40 23.46 -0.81 16.19
C GLY A 40 22.63 -0.34 14.99
N THR A 41 22.59 -1.12 13.89
CA THR A 41 21.76 -0.83 12.71
C THR A 41 20.28 -0.84 13.07
N ALA A 42 19.81 -1.87 13.78
CA ALA A 42 18.40 -1.97 14.21
C ALA A 42 18.02 -0.80 15.12
N ARG A 43 18.88 -0.44 16.08
CA ARG A 43 18.65 0.71 16.97
C ARG A 43 18.55 2.04 16.22
N ALA A 44 19.47 2.30 15.28
CA ALA A 44 19.45 3.51 14.47
C ALA A 44 18.17 3.62 13.64
N ILE A 45 17.74 2.51 13.04
CA ILE A 45 16.49 2.43 12.30
C ILE A 45 15.26 2.62 13.20
N ALA A 46 15.27 1.96 14.38
CA ALA A 46 14.18 2.05 15.35
C ALA A 46 13.96 3.48 15.85
N ALA A 47 15.03 4.25 16.01
CA ALA A 47 14.94 5.67 16.39
C ALA A 47 14.21 6.52 15.34
N VAL A 48 14.45 6.27 14.05
CA VAL A 48 13.78 6.99 12.93
C VAL A 48 12.31 6.57 12.79
N LEU A 49 12.03 5.27 12.96
CA LEU A 49 10.69 4.71 12.76
C LEU A 49 9.84 4.72 14.05
N ALA A 50 10.37 5.22 15.18
CA ALA A 50 9.73 5.15 16.49
C ALA A 50 9.23 3.73 16.83
N MET A 51 10.07 2.71 16.57
CA MET A 51 9.72 1.31 16.79
C MET A 51 9.64 0.99 18.29
N SER A 52 8.79 0.01 18.65
CA SER A 52 8.81 -0.54 20.00
C SER A 52 10.10 -1.34 20.26
N PRO A 53 10.51 -1.52 21.53
CA PRO A 53 11.70 -2.32 21.86
C PRO A 53 11.64 -3.76 21.32
N GLU A 54 10.45 -4.37 21.28
CA GLU A 54 10.24 -5.71 20.73
C GLU A 54 10.46 -5.73 19.21
N ALA A 55 9.98 -4.69 18.50
CA ALA A 55 10.15 -4.58 17.05
C ALA A 55 11.62 -4.29 16.69
N GLU A 56 12.35 -3.49 17.48
CA GLU A 56 13.79 -3.28 17.36
C GLU A 56 14.55 -4.59 17.49
N LEU A 57 14.25 -5.38 18.54
CA LEU A 57 14.90 -6.67 18.78
C LEU A 57 14.64 -7.65 17.62
N ALA A 58 13.39 -7.75 17.17
CA ALA A 58 13.03 -8.61 16.04
C ALA A 58 13.71 -8.19 14.73
N LEU A 59 13.94 -6.88 14.53
CA LEU A 59 14.72 -6.39 13.40
C LEU A 59 16.19 -6.78 13.54
N ALA A 60 16.79 -6.61 14.71
CA ALA A 60 18.17 -7.01 14.97
C ALA A 60 18.41 -8.51 14.70
N GLU A 61 17.51 -9.37 15.13
CA GLU A 61 17.56 -10.83 14.87
C GLU A 61 17.54 -11.13 13.36
N ARG A 62 16.65 -10.46 12.60
CA ARG A 62 16.59 -10.63 11.15
C ARG A 62 17.87 -10.15 10.46
N LEU A 63 18.48 -9.06 10.92
CA LEU A 63 19.73 -8.53 10.39
C LEU A 63 20.96 -9.39 10.75
N GLN A 64 20.89 -10.23 11.80
CA GLN A 64 21.93 -11.21 12.14
C GLN A 64 21.94 -12.42 11.21
N ASN A 65 20.84 -12.72 10.52
CA ASN A 65 20.72 -13.89 9.66
C ASN A 65 21.51 -13.72 8.35
N LYS A 66 22.79 -14.04 8.37
CA LYS A 66 23.71 -13.94 7.21
C LYS A 66 23.42 -14.95 6.08
N THR A 67 22.50 -15.88 6.27
CA THR A 67 22.06 -16.81 5.20
C THR A 67 21.06 -16.14 4.26
N SER A 68 20.37 -15.07 4.71
CA SER A 68 19.46 -14.29 3.90
C SER A 68 20.20 -13.13 3.20
N SER A 69 19.87 -12.90 1.95
CA SER A 69 20.33 -11.73 1.18
C SER A 69 19.33 -10.57 1.20
N PHE A 70 18.21 -10.72 1.90
CA PHE A 70 17.14 -9.73 1.89
C PHE A 70 16.31 -9.80 3.19
N THR A 71 16.05 -8.64 3.79
CA THR A 71 15.05 -8.48 4.84
C THR A 71 14.36 -7.13 4.72
N TYR A 72 13.06 -7.10 4.94
CA TYR A 72 12.33 -5.83 4.99
C TYR A 72 12.67 -5.07 6.28
N VAL A 73 12.97 -3.78 6.13
CA VAL A 73 13.14 -2.82 7.23
C VAL A 73 11.84 -2.05 7.44
N ALA A 74 11.33 -1.40 6.40
CA ALA A 74 10.05 -0.71 6.40
C ALA A 74 9.38 -0.85 5.03
N ARG A 75 8.10 -1.18 5.00
CA ARG A 75 7.31 -1.28 3.76
C ARG A 75 6.31 -0.15 3.67
N GLN A 76 6.03 0.28 2.45
CA GLN A 76 5.03 1.31 2.14
C GLN A 76 5.21 2.58 2.99
N THR A 77 6.44 3.02 3.15
CA THR A 77 6.78 4.25 3.86
C THR A 77 6.83 5.44 2.91
N THR A 78 6.72 6.66 3.44
CA THR A 78 6.82 7.87 2.64
C THR A 78 8.25 8.07 2.12
N GLN A 79 8.39 8.93 1.11
CA GLN A 79 9.72 9.28 0.55
C GLN A 79 10.63 9.88 1.63
N GLU A 80 10.09 10.76 2.48
CA GLU A 80 10.84 11.47 3.53
C GLU A 80 11.42 10.51 4.57
N VAL A 81 10.61 9.51 5.00
CA VAL A 81 11.04 8.50 5.96
C VAL A 81 12.11 7.60 5.33
N ALA A 82 11.92 7.20 4.08
CA ALA A 82 12.91 6.39 3.37
C ALA A 82 14.24 7.14 3.19
N ASP A 83 14.19 8.42 2.82
CA ASP A 83 15.39 9.25 2.65
C ASP A 83 16.11 9.46 3.98
N SER A 84 15.36 9.62 5.09
CA SER A 84 15.93 9.70 6.44
C SER A 84 16.68 8.43 6.83
N LEU A 85 16.13 7.26 6.50
CA LEU A 85 16.79 5.96 6.75
C LEU A 85 18.05 5.77 5.89
N ILE A 86 17.99 6.17 4.62
CA ILE A 86 19.15 6.07 3.71
C ILE A 86 20.25 7.06 4.10
N ALA A 87 19.88 8.25 4.59
CA ALA A 87 20.83 9.26 5.07
C ALA A 87 21.67 8.80 6.27
N LEU A 88 21.24 7.77 7.00
CA LEU A 88 22.04 7.13 8.07
C LEU A 88 23.32 6.45 7.52
N GLY A 89 23.40 6.19 6.22
CA GLY A 89 24.57 5.58 5.58
C GLY A 89 24.88 4.17 6.07
N LEU A 90 23.87 3.41 6.53
CA LEU A 90 24.04 2.08 7.10
C LEU A 90 24.39 1.05 6.02
N PRO A 91 25.49 0.28 6.18
CA PRO A 91 25.87 -0.74 5.22
C PRO A 91 24.78 -1.77 4.99
N GLY A 92 24.53 -2.10 3.72
CA GLY A 92 23.54 -3.09 3.33
C GLY A 92 22.09 -2.58 3.32
N VAL A 93 21.82 -1.34 3.77
CA VAL A 93 20.47 -0.75 3.76
C VAL A 93 20.23 0.00 2.44
N SER A 94 19.12 -0.29 1.79
CA SER A 94 18.75 0.29 0.50
C SER A 94 17.25 0.54 0.42
N SER A 95 16.81 1.33 -0.55
CA SER A 95 15.37 1.56 -0.78
C SER A 95 14.99 1.35 -2.24
N ARG A 96 13.75 0.94 -2.46
CA ARG A 96 13.14 0.83 -3.79
C ARG A 96 11.80 1.55 -3.84
N LYS A 97 11.41 1.99 -5.02
CA LYS A 97 10.06 2.54 -5.25
C LYS A 97 9.01 1.45 -5.06
N GLU A 98 7.92 1.80 -4.44
CA GLU A 98 6.72 0.98 -4.32
C GLU A 98 5.50 1.87 -4.56
N THR A 99 4.39 1.30 -4.96
CA THR A 99 3.14 2.03 -5.13
C THR A 99 2.18 1.58 -4.04
N GLY A 100 1.69 2.53 -3.26
CA GLY A 100 0.58 2.31 -2.34
C GLY A 100 -0.74 2.76 -2.95
N ARG A 101 -1.80 2.71 -2.16
CA ARG A 101 -3.14 3.09 -2.57
C ARG A 101 -3.81 3.87 -1.45
N GLU A 102 -4.25 5.08 -1.76
CA GLU A 102 -4.96 5.94 -0.84
C GLU A 102 -6.39 6.16 -1.30
N LEU A 103 -7.32 6.11 -0.36
CA LEU A 103 -8.73 6.38 -0.62
C LEU A 103 -9.00 7.87 -0.59
N THR A 104 -9.85 8.34 -1.47
CA THR A 104 -10.26 9.75 -1.53
C THR A 104 -11.25 10.13 -0.42
N SER A 105 -11.82 9.14 0.28
CA SER A 105 -12.74 9.32 1.40
C SER A 105 -12.64 8.14 2.36
N GLU A 106 -12.56 8.42 3.67
CA GLU A 106 -12.57 7.38 4.71
C GLU A 106 -13.88 6.59 4.73
N GLY A 107 -15.02 7.23 4.48
CA GLY A 107 -16.33 6.55 4.43
C GLY A 107 -16.43 5.47 3.36
N LEU A 108 -15.58 5.53 2.32
CA LEU A 108 -15.50 4.51 1.28
C LEU A 108 -14.65 3.29 1.66
N ARG A 109 -13.90 3.35 2.77
CA ARG A 109 -12.97 2.28 3.14
C ARG A 109 -13.64 0.92 3.30
N ALA A 110 -14.82 0.89 3.88
CA ALA A 110 -15.59 -0.35 4.04
C ALA A 110 -16.03 -0.93 2.69
N LEU A 111 -16.37 -0.08 1.71
CA LEU A 111 -16.81 -0.49 0.38
C LEU A 111 -15.62 -0.87 -0.51
N VAL A 112 -14.68 0.05 -0.69
CA VAL A 112 -13.51 -0.15 -1.58
C VAL A 112 -12.58 -1.20 -1.01
N GLY A 113 -12.39 -1.20 0.31
CA GLY A 113 -11.52 -2.14 0.99
C GLY A 113 -10.05 -1.74 0.97
N ARG A 114 -9.18 -2.73 1.09
CA ARG A 114 -7.72 -2.55 1.20
C ARG A 114 -6.98 -3.59 0.37
N THR A 115 -5.76 -3.25 0.00
CA THR A 115 -4.76 -4.19 -0.51
C THR A 115 -3.69 -4.44 0.53
N ASP A 116 -3.06 -5.60 0.48
CA ASP A 116 -1.83 -5.85 1.22
C ASP A 116 -0.63 -5.13 0.57
N PRO A 117 0.55 -5.14 1.22
CA PRO A 117 1.74 -4.54 0.65
C PRO A 117 2.22 -5.21 -0.66
N ASP A 118 1.79 -6.43 -0.95
CA ASP A 118 2.13 -7.12 -2.21
C ASP A 118 1.18 -6.73 -3.34
N GLY A 119 0.11 -5.99 -3.02
CA GLY A 119 -0.87 -5.47 -3.96
C GLY A 119 -2.07 -6.41 -4.18
N LEU A 120 -2.27 -7.41 -3.31
CA LEU A 120 -3.44 -8.29 -3.33
C LEU A 120 -4.60 -7.66 -2.56
N GLY A 121 -5.80 -7.76 -3.09
CA GLY A 121 -7.01 -7.30 -2.40
C GLY A 121 -7.31 -8.14 -1.16
N THR A 122 -7.51 -7.48 0.00
CA THR A 122 -7.79 -8.15 1.28
C THR A 122 -9.19 -7.93 1.81
N SER A 123 -9.90 -6.93 1.30
CA SER A 123 -11.30 -6.64 1.66
C SER A 123 -12.00 -5.82 0.59
N GLY A 124 -13.34 -5.71 0.69
CA GLY A 124 -14.18 -4.86 -0.15
C GLY A 124 -14.11 -5.18 -1.65
N LEU A 125 -14.28 -4.17 -2.49
CA LEU A 125 -14.18 -4.28 -3.94
C LEU A 125 -12.79 -4.71 -4.39
N GLU A 126 -11.73 -4.30 -3.66
CA GLU A 126 -10.36 -4.72 -3.93
C GLU A 126 -10.19 -6.23 -3.87
N LEU A 127 -10.82 -6.90 -2.90
CA LEU A 127 -10.81 -8.36 -2.78
C LEU A 127 -11.75 -9.00 -3.80
N GLN A 128 -12.99 -8.51 -3.91
CA GLN A 128 -14.00 -9.10 -4.77
C GLN A 128 -13.60 -9.10 -6.24
N PHE A 129 -12.90 -8.04 -6.69
CA PHE A 129 -12.46 -7.87 -8.07
C PHE A 129 -10.94 -7.99 -8.23
N ASP A 130 -10.26 -8.67 -7.29
CA ASP A 130 -8.81 -8.77 -7.28
C ASP A 130 -8.25 -9.33 -8.60
N MET A 131 -8.82 -10.41 -9.13
CA MET A 131 -8.40 -11.02 -10.39
C MET A 131 -8.50 -10.07 -11.60
N LEU A 132 -9.41 -9.09 -11.53
CA LEU A 132 -9.61 -8.10 -12.59
C LEU A 132 -8.65 -6.92 -12.43
N LEU A 133 -8.46 -6.49 -11.16
CA LEU A 133 -7.68 -5.32 -10.81
C LEU A 133 -6.17 -5.58 -10.77
N ALA A 134 -5.73 -6.78 -10.38
CA ALA A 134 -4.31 -7.08 -10.16
C ALA A 134 -3.46 -7.08 -11.45
N GLY A 135 -4.06 -7.34 -12.60
CA GLY A 135 -3.33 -7.51 -13.85
C GLY A 135 -2.47 -8.80 -13.87
N VAL A 136 -1.55 -8.88 -14.80
CA VAL A 136 -0.63 -10.01 -14.93
C VAL A 136 0.80 -9.52 -14.86
N ASN A 137 1.56 -10.00 -13.88
CA ASN A 137 2.96 -9.63 -13.73
C ASN A 137 3.79 -10.08 -14.93
N GLY A 138 4.67 -9.21 -15.37
CA GLY A 138 5.71 -9.52 -16.33
C GLY A 138 6.91 -10.20 -15.67
N ARG A 139 7.82 -10.68 -16.49
CA ARG A 139 9.10 -11.21 -16.03
C ARG A 139 10.24 -10.69 -16.90
N GLN A 140 11.35 -10.41 -16.28
CA GLN A 140 12.58 -10.08 -16.96
C GLN A 140 13.65 -11.09 -16.54
N VAL A 141 14.15 -11.87 -17.51
CA VAL A 141 15.26 -12.79 -17.30
C VAL A 141 16.52 -12.10 -17.81
N ARG A 142 17.46 -11.80 -16.92
CA ARG A 142 18.80 -11.30 -17.27
C ARG A 142 19.83 -12.30 -16.80
N GLU A 143 20.79 -12.61 -17.65
CA GLU A 143 21.97 -13.32 -17.22
C GLU A 143 22.92 -12.35 -16.50
N VAL A 144 23.33 -12.77 -15.31
CA VAL A 144 24.28 -12.01 -14.49
C VAL A 144 25.51 -12.86 -14.24
N SER A 145 26.68 -12.24 -14.22
CA SER A 145 27.93 -12.89 -13.82
C SER A 145 27.85 -13.33 -12.34
N ALA A 146 28.79 -14.18 -11.91
CA ALA A 146 28.92 -14.60 -10.51
C ALA A 146 29.08 -13.42 -9.53
N LYS A 147 29.42 -12.23 -10.03
CA LYS A 147 29.52 -10.97 -9.28
C LYS A 147 28.25 -10.09 -9.38
N GLY A 148 27.15 -10.59 -9.98
CA GLY A 148 25.90 -9.84 -10.11
C GLY A 148 25.89 -8.78 -11.23
N GLN A 149 26.91 -8.69 -12.08
CA GLN A 149 26.96 -7.74 -13.19
C GLN A 149 26.22 -8.32 -14.41
N SER A 150 25.40 -7.49 -15.07
CA SER A 150 24.72 -7.85 -16.32
C SER A 150 25.75 -8.17 -17.40
N ILE A 151 25.60 -9.30 -18.10
CA ILE A 151 26.46 -9.71 -19.21
C ILE A 151 25.86 -9.08 -20.49
N PRO A 152 26.57 -8.15 -21.17
CA PRO A 152 26.12 -7.59 -22.44
C PRO A 152 26.03 -8.70 -23.51
N ALA A 153 24.98 -8.66 -24.33
CA ALA A 153 24.76 -9.56 -25.47
C ALA A 153 24.21 -10.97 -25.16
N THR A 154 23.67 -11.24 -23.98
CA THR A 154 22.83 -12.41 -23.73
C THR A 154 21.37 -12.12 -24.07
N GLN A 155 20.59 -13.16 -24.45
CA GLN A 155 19.16 -12.99 -24.77
C GLN A 155 18.40 -12.58 -23.51
N ASP A 156 18.00 -11.29 -23.46
CA ASP A 156 17.06 -10.79 -22.46
C ASP A 156 15.64 -11.25 -22.84
N GLU A 157 15.14 -12.32 -22.24
CA GLU A 157 13.73 -12.67 -22.35
C GLU A 157 12.94 -11.75 -21.40
N SER A 158 12.24 -10.80 -21.97
CA SER A 158 11.33 -9.92 -21.22
C SER A 158 9.89 -10.15 -21.66
N VAL A 159 9.05 -10.52 -20.71
CA VAL A 159 7.59 -10.53 -20.89
C VAL A 159 7.05 -9.30 -20.18
N ALA A 160 6.44 -8.39 -20.93
CA ALA A 160 5.86 -7.18 -20.36
C ALA A 160 4.72 -7.51 -19.39
N ALA A 161 4.59 -6.72 -18.33
CA ALA A 161 3.43 -6.80 -17.44
C ALA A 161 2.18 -6.29 -18.17
N ILE A 162 1.03 -6.92 -17.90
CA ILE A 162 -0.28 -6.51 -18.40
C ILE A 162 -1.00 -5.80 -17.24
N PRO A 163 -1.30 -4.48 -17.35
CA PRO A 163 -1.98 -3.77 -16.29
C PRO A 163 -3.36 -4.34 -16.01
N GLY A 164 -3.84 -4.18 -14.78
CA GLY A 164 -5.18 -4.54 -14.37
C GLY A 164 -6.24 -3.69 -15.08
N LYS A 165 -7.47 -4.20 -15.12
CA LYS A 165 -8.60 -3.50 -15.71
C LYS A 165 -9.18 -2.50 -14.72
N THR A 166 -9.71 -1.41 -15.24
CA THR A 166 -10.42 -0.39 -14.47
C THR A 166 -11.82 -0.87 -14.09
N LEU A 167 -12.22 -0.67 -12.84
CA LEU A 167 -13.56 -0.90 -12.34
C LEU A 167 -14.29 0.45 -12.21
N VAL A 168 -15.39 0.62 -12.94
CA VAL A 168 -16.27 1.79 -12.80
C VAL A 168 -17.44 1.41 -11.91
N THR A 169 -17.69 2.22 -10.88
CA THR A 169 -18.79 2.02 -9.91
C THR A 169 -19.95 2.97 -10.19
N THR A 170 -21.07 2.79 -9.49
CA THR A 170 -22.20 3.71 -9.51
C THR A 170 -22.04 4.84 -8.48
N ILE A 171 -21.02 4.81 -7.65
CA ILE A 171 -20.74 5.84 -6.64
C ILE A 171 -20.52 7.20 -7.33
N ASP A 172 -21.07 8.25 -6.75
CA ASP A 172 -20.78 9.64 -7.08
C ASP A 172 -19.92 10.25 -5.98
N ARG A 173 -18.68 10.60 -6.32
CA ARG A 173 -17.68 11.10 -5.36
C ARG A 173 -18.16 12.37 -4.63
N ASN A 174 -18.92 13.25 -5.30
CA ASN A 174 -19.41 14.48 -4.70
C ASN A 174 -20.52 14.19 -3.68
N ILE A 175 -21.45 13.30 -4.03
CA ILE A 175 -22.51 12.86 -3.10
C ILE A 175 -21.87 12.12 -1.91
N GLN A 176 -20.90 11.24 -2.17
CA GLN A 176 -20.16 10.54 -1.12
C GLN A 176 -19.53 11.50 -0.11
N PHE A 177 -18.80 12.52 -0.60
CA PHE A 177 -18.17 13.51 0.27
C PHE A 177 -19.17 14.27 1.15
N GLN A 178 -20.34 14.65 0.60
CA GLN A 178 -21.41 15.30 1.37
C GLN A 178 -21.98 14.35 2.43
N VAL A 179 -22.24 13.10 2.05
CA VAL A 179 -22.77 12.07 2.96
C VAL A 179 -21.81 11.81 4.11
N ASP A 180 -20.52 11.70 3.84
CA ASP A 180 -19.48 11.50 4.87
C ASP A 180 -19.49 12.68 5.88
N GLY A 181 -19.52 13.92 5.38
CA GLY A 181 -19.56 15.09 6.24
C GLY A 181 -20.83 15.18 7.11
N ILE A 182 -21.99 14.90 6.52
CA ILE A 182 -23.27 14.89 7.26
C ILE A 182 -23.29 13.76 8.29
N LEU A 183 -22.82 12.56 7.91
CA LEU A 183 -22.79 11.41 8.81
C LEU A 183 -21.88 11.66 10.00
N ALA A 184 -20.65 12.20 9.77
CA ALA A 184 -19.72 12.56 10.82
C ALA A 184 -20.33 13.57 11.82
N GLN A 185 -20.98 14.62 11.31
CA GLN A 185 -21.67 15.61 12.15
C GLN A 185 -22.80 14.98 12.98
N GLN A 186 -23.58 14.06 12.41
CA GLN A 186 -24.66 13.40 13.15
C GLN A 186 -24.14 12.45 14.22
N ILE A 187 -23.07 11.67 13.93
CA ILE A 187 -22.43 10.82 14.92
C ILE A 187 -21.93 11.65 16.10
N ALA A 188 -21.26 12.78 15.84
CA ALA A 188 -20.78 13.68 16.88
C ALA A 188 -21.95 14.29 17.71
N ARG A 189 -22.99 14.79 17.03
CA ARG A 189 -24.16 15.43 17.70
C ARG A 189 -24.92 14.45 18.61
N LEU A 190 -25.07 13.20 18.17
CA LEU A 190 -25.79 12.17 18.89
C LEU A 190 -24.91 11.39 19.88
N GLN A 191 -23.61 11.69 19.92
CA GLN A 191 -22.60 10.93 20.68
C GLN A 191 -22.68 9.44 20.38
N ALA A 192 -22.98 9.10 19.12
CA ALA A 192 -23.06 7.74 18.65
C ALA A 192 -21.65 7.17 18.43
N ARG A 193 -21.48 5.86 18.60
CA ARG A 193 -20.20 5.19 18.35
C ARG A 193 -19.90 5.00 16.86
N SER A 194 -20.93 4.86 16.06
CA SER A 194 -20.81 4.65 14.61
C SER A 194 -22.13 4.99 13.91
N GLY A 195 -22.06 5.11 12.59
CA GLY A 195 -23.24 5.27 11.75
C GLY A 195 -22.96 4.77 10.34
N THR A 196 -24.02 4.42 9.64
CA THR A 196 -23.98 4.06 8.21
C THR A 196 -25.04 4.85 7.48
N ALA A 197 -24.71 5.37 6.31
CA ALA A 197 -25.64 6.05 5.41
C ALA A 197 -25.50 5.48 3.99
N ILE A 198 -26.62 5.23 3.32
CA ILE A 198 -26.66 4.77 1.94
C ILE A 198 -27.59 5.69 1.17
N VAL A 199 -27.12 6.21 0.04
CA VAL A 199 -27.92 6.97 -0.92
C VAL A 199 -28.07 6.15 -2.18
N MET A 200 -29.31 5.84 -2.55
CA MET A 200 -29.65 4.94 -3.65
C MET A 200 -30.75 5.54 -4.52
N ASP A 201 -30.66 5.34 -5.81
CA ASP A 201 -31.76 5.63 -6.74
C ASP A 201 -32.87 4.58 -6.54
N SER A 202 -34.08 5.07 -6.23
CA SER A 202 -35.21 4.18 -5.95
C SER A 202 -35.78 3.47 -7.19
N ALA A 203 -35.49 3.97 -8.39
CA ALA A 203 -35.98 3.40 -9.64
C ALA A 203 -35.02 2.37 -10.22
N THR A 204 -33.71 2.62 -10.14
CA THR A 204 -32.67 1.77 -10.75
C THR A 204 -31.98 0.86 -9.76
N GLY A 205 -31.97 1.23 -8.45
CA GLY A 205 -31.21 0.53 -7.42
C GLY A 205 -29.73 0.89 -7.41
N GLU A 206 -29.28 1.85 -8.23
CA GLU A 206 -27.89 2.30 -8.23
C GLU A 206 -27.54 2.98 -6.90
N ILE A 207 -26.41 2.60 -6.30
CA ILE A 207 -25.90 3.21 -5.08
C ILE A 207 -24.99 4.39 -5.45
N TYR A 208 -25.38 5.59 -5.05
CA TYR A 208 -24.61 6.81 -5.32
C TYR A 208 -23.64 7.15 -4.18
N ALA A 209 -23.96 6.78 -2.95
CA ALA A 209 -23.06 6.89 -1.83
C ALA A 209 -23.31 5.77 -0.82
N MET A 210 -22.23 5.26 -0.23
CA MET A 210 -22.26 4.30 0.87
C MET A 210 -21.16 4.68 1.85
N SER A 211 -21.55 5.21 3.00
CA SER A 211 -20.63 5.67 4.04
C SER A 211 -20.86 4.88 5.32
N THR A 212 -19.78 4.39 5.89
CA THR A 212 -19.77 3.83 7.25
C THR A 212 -18.65 4.52 8.01
N LEU A 213 -18.96 5.14 9.13
CA LEU A 213 -18.00 5.85 9.96
C LEU A 213 -18.13 5.40 11.42
N ARG A 214 -16.99 5.24 12.07
CA ARG A 214 -16.86 4.96 13.50
C ARG A 214 -16.05 6.06 14.16
N LEU A 215 -16.50 6.56 15.29
CA LEU A 215 -15.77 7.52 16.10
C LEU A 215 -14.70 6.79 16.91
N ASN A 216 -13.45 7.18 16.74
CA ASN A 216 -12.31 6.69 17.50
C ASN A 216 -12.18 7.42 18.84
N GLU A 217 -11.37 6.89 19.75
CA GLU A 217 -11.11 7.48 21.06
C GLU A 217 -10.40 8.85 20.98
N ASP A 218 -9.62 9.07 19.92
CA ASP A 218 -8.92 10.33 19.64
C ASP A 218 -9.81 11.41 18.98
N GLY A 219 -11.09 11.12 18.77
CA GLY A 219 -12.05 12.03 18.13
C GLY A 219 -12.01 12.01 16.59
N THR A 220 -11.17 11.18 15.97
CA THR A 220 -11.16 10.98 14.52
C THR A 220 -12.22 9.96 14.09
N TYR A 221 -12.51 9.89 12.79
CA TYR A 221 -13.42 8.91 12.21
C TYR A 221 -12.63 7.87 11.39
N SER A 222 -13.02 6.59 11.51
CA SER A 222 -12.55 5.50 10.66
C SER A 222 -13.74 4.68 10.14
N ALA A 223 -13.54 4.00 9.03
CA ALA A 223 -14.50 3.04 8.48
C ALA A 223 -14.17 1.61 8.88
#